data_ecf591a9b4ab191fc6d6da962fc49715
#
_entry.id   ecf591a9b4ab191fc6d6da962fc49715
#
_cell.length_a   1.000
_cell.length_b   1.000
_cell.length_c   1.000
_cell.angle_alpha   90.00
_cell.angle_beta   90.00
_cell.angle_gamma   90.00
#
_symmetry.space_group_name_H-M   'P 1'
#
loop_
_entity.id
_entity.type
_entity.pdbx_description
1 polymer ?
#
loop_
_entity_poly.entity_id
_entity_poly.type
_entity_poly.pdbx_seq_one_letter_code
_entity_poly.pdbx_strand_id
1 'polypeptide(L)'
;MIFNSSNQKFFFYNFPVFLFSLIPFFLITGPFLSDLAISLISLLFLIYCFKKKNFSYFKNKFFYIFLIFWVYLIINSLINNFNVDSLKISFFCVRYGIFVIAIVALLDTDNRFIKYFFYCIFICFLVLILDGFYQYFVGTNIL
;
A
#
# COMPACT_ATOMS: atom_id res chain seq x y z
N MET A 1 15.44 1.47 19.34
CA MET A 1 15.82 2.37 18.22
C MET A 1 16.18 1.53 17.02
N ILE A 2 15.33 1.50 15.98
CA ILE A 2 15.45 0.59 14.84
C ILE A 2 16.42 1.13 13.77
N PHE A 3 16.65 2.43 13.71
CA PHE A 3 17.44 3.09 12.68
C PHE A 3 18.75 3.67 13.24
N ASN A 4 19.87 3.31 12.61
CA ASN A 4 21.22 3.66 13.11
C ASN A 4 21.83 4.93 12.48
N SER A 5 21.17 5.53 11.47
CA SER A 5 21.59 6.80 10.83
C SER A 5 20.38 7.61 10.37
N SER A 6 20.54 8.94 10.31
CA SER A 6 19.48 9.86 9.85
C SER A 6 18.98 9.52 8.44
N ASN A 7 19.89 9.15 7.53
CA ASN A 7 19.57 8.76 6.16
C ASN A 7 18.78 7.44 6.09
N GLN A 8 19.07 6.46 6.97
CA GLN A 8 18.32 5.22 7.03
C GLN A 8 16.90 5.45 7.56
N LYS A 9 16.72 6.31 8.57
CA LYS A 9 15.41 6.69 9.08
C LYS A 9 14.57 7.39 8.02
N PHE A 10 15.17 8.28 7.24
CA PHE A 10 14.47 8.96 6.15
C PHE A 10 13.98 7.97 5.09
N PHE A 11 14.84 7.09 4.59
CA PHE A 11 14.52 6.19 3.47
C PHE A 11 13.56 5.06 3.84
N PHE A 12 13.70 4.48 5.05
CA PHE A 12 12.90 3.30 5.45
C PHE A 12 11.72 3.61 6.36
N TYR A 13 11.57 4.84 6.78
CA TYR A 13 10.45 5.28 7.61
C TYR A 13 9.74 6.50 7.01
N ASN A 14 10.39 7.66 6.92
CA ASN A 14 9.71 8.90 6.51
C ASN A 14 9.14 8.83 5.09
N PHE A 15 9.88 8.25 4.15
CA PHE A 15 9.46 8.14 2.75
C PHE A 15 8.27 7.16 2.56
N PRO A 16 8.27 5.93 3.13
CA PRO A 16 7.07 5.08 3.11
C PRO A 16 5.86 5.71 3.82
N VAL A 17 6.06 6.41 4.94
CA VAL A 17 5.00 7.13 5.65
C VAL A 17 4.39 8.22 4.78
N PHE A 18 5.20 8.99 4.08
CA PHE A 18 4.75 10.01 3.14
C PHE A 18 3.94 9.39 1.99
N LEU A 19 4.46 8.35 1.35
CA LEU A 19 3.75 7.63 0.28
C LEU A 19 2.41 7.06 0.77
N PHE A 20 2.40 6.45 1.96
CA PHE A 20 1.18 5.90 2.55
C PHE A 20 0.12 6.98 2.78
N SER A 21 0.54 8.13 3.31
CA SER A 21 -0.37 9.25 3.57
C SER A 21 -0.99 9.82 2.28
N LEU A 22 -0.29 9.72 1.15
CA LEU A 22 -0.78 10.20 -0.15
C LEU A 22 -1.65 9.18 -0.91
N ILE A 23 -1.77 7.93 -0.45
CA ILE A 23 -2.60 6.93 -1.13
C ILE A 23 -4.04 7.41 -1.39
N PRO A 24 -4.76 8.07 -0.44
CA PRO A 24 -6.10 8.57 -0.70
C PRO A 24 -6.16 9.57 -1.87
N PHE A 25 -5.15 10.43 -1.99
CA PHE A 25 -5.04 11.38 -3.09
C PHE A 25 -4.77 10.67 -4.43
N PHE A 26 -3.87 9.68 -4.43
CA PHE A 26 -3.58 8.87 -5.62
C PHE A 26 -4.80 8.08 -6.12
N LEU A 27 -5.69 7.66 -5.23
CA LEU A 27 -6.92 6.96 -5.61
C LEU A 27 -7.89 7.87 -6.39
N ILE A 28 -7.92 9.18 -6.11
CA ILE A 28 -8.73 10.14 -6.85
C ILE A 28 -8.16 10.37 -8.25
N THR A 29 -6.83 10.46 -8.37
CA THR A 29 -6.17 10.69 -9.67
C THR A 29 -6.15 9.45 -10.57
N GLY A 30 -6.31 8.25 -9.99
CA GLY A 30 -6.39 6.99 -10.75
C GLY A 30 -5.71 5.81 -10.07
N PRO A 31 -6.06 4.58 -10.48
CA PRO A 31 -5.58 3.36 -9.82
C PRO A 31 -4.08 3.11 -10.00
N PHE A 32 -3.46 3.66 -11.05
CA PHE A 32 -2.04 3.44 -11.36
C PHE A 32 -1.11 3.99 -10.26
N LEU A 33 -1.35 5.22 -9.81
CA LEU A 33 -0.48 5.88 -8.82
C LEU A 33 -0.58 5.21 -7.45
N SER A 34 -1.79 4.81 -7.04
CA SER A 34 -1.99 4.09 -5.78
C SER A 34 -1.30 2.72 -5.80
N ASP A 35 -1.39 2.01 -6.91
CA ASP A 35 -0.77 0.70 -7.10
C ASP A 35 0.77 0.78 -7.12
N LEU A 36 1.31 1.83 -7.73
CA LEU A 36 2.73 2.15 -7.72
C LEU A 36 3.22 2.46 -6.29
N ALA A 37 2.48 3.26 -5.53
CA ALA A 37 2.82 3.57 -4.14
C ALA A 37 2.86 2.31 -3.25
N ILE A 38 1.86 1.43 -3.37
CA ILE A 38 1.80 0.15 -2.67
C ILE A 38 3.02 -0.72 -3.02
N SER A 39 3.36 -0.80 -4.29
CA SER A 39 4.51 -1.57 -4.78
C SER A 39 5.84 -1.02 -4.25
N LEU A 40 6.01 0.31 -4.25
CA LEU A 40 7.21 0.97 -3.72
C LEU A 40 7.37 0.74 -2.21
N ILE A 41 6.30 0.91 -1.42
CA ILE A 41 6.32 0.66 0.03
C ILE A 41 6.70 -0.79 0.31
N SER A 42 6.10 -1.74 -0.41
CA SER A 42 6.39 -3.16 -0.26
C SER A 42 7.85 -3.50 -0.57
N LEU A 43 8.39 -2.92 -1.65
CA LEU A 43 9.77 -3.12 -2.07
C LEU A 43 10.76 -2.53 -1.06
N LEU A 44 10.52 -1.31 -0.58
CA LEU A 44 11.36 -0.66 0.44
C LEU A 44 11.36 -1.47 1.74
N PHE A 45 10.21 -2.00 2.15
CA PHE A 45 10.11 -2.85 3.32
C PHE A 45 10.89 -4.15 3.16
N LEU A 46 10.82 -4.81 2.00
CA LEU A 46 11.63 -6.00 1.72
C LEU A 46 13.13 -5.69 1.79
N ILE A 47 13.58 -4.60 1.15
CA ILE A 47 14.99 -4.16 1.22
C ILE A 47 15.42 -3.92 2.68
N TYR A 48 14.54 -3.31 3.48
CA TYR A 48 14.78 -3.12 4.91
C TYR A 48 14.94 -4.44 5.66
N CYS A 49 14.04 -5.40 5.44
CA CYS A 49 14.10 -6.72 6.07
C CYS A 49 15.37 -7.48 5.70
N PHE A 50 15.79 -7.44 4.43
CA PHE A 50 17.04 -8.06 3.98
C PHE A 50 18.27 -7.40 4.60
N LYS A 51 18.34 -6.06 4.64
CA LYS A 51 19.47 -5.34 5.25
C LYS A 51 19.60 -5.60 6.75
N LYS A 52 18.48 -5.67 7.47
CA LYS A 52 18.46 -5.90 8.92
C LYS A 52 18.44 -7.38 9.29
N LYS A 53 18.29 -8.28 8.32
CA LYS A 53 18.10 -9.73 8.53
C LYS A 53 16.97 -10.04 9.53
N ASN A 54 15.96 -9.20 9.59
CA ASN A 54 14.84 -9.30 10.52
C ASN A 54 13.56 -9.61 9.77
N PHE A 55 13.13 -10.85 9.82
CA PHE A 55 11.89 -11.36 9.20
C PHE A 55 10.80 -11.66 10.24
N SER A 56 10.90 -11.11 11.46
CA SER A 56 9.94 -11.40 12.55
C SER A 56 8.50 -11.03 12.19
N TYR A 57 8.31 -9.98 11.41
CA TYR A 57 6.99 -9.52 10.95
C TYR A 57 6.26 -10.54 10.05
N PHE A 58 7.02 -11.35 9.31
CA PHE A 58 6.45 -12.41 8.46
C PHE A 58 5.94 -13.63 9.24
N LYS A 59 6.27 -13.73 10.55
CA LYS A 59 5.80 -14.82 11.42
C LYS A 59 4.38 -14.58 11.98
N ASN A 60 3.68 -13.58 11.48
CA ASN A 60 2.31 -13.26 11.93
C ASN A 60 1.31 -14.28 11.36
N LYS A 61 0.35 -14.73 12.18
CA LYS A 61 -0.73 -15.65 11.76
C LYS A 61 -1.54 -15.12 10.58
N PHE A 62 -1.81 -13.82 10.54
CA PHE A 62 -2.52 -13.18 9.42
C PHE A 62 -1.76 -13.30 8.10
N PHE A 63 -0.43 -13.25 8.14
CA PHE A 63 0.37 -13.44 6.93
C PHE A 63 0.29 -14.87 6.40
N TYR A 64 0.26 -15.86 7.27
CA TYR A 64 0.06 -17.26 6.84
C TYR A 64 -1.31 -17.48 6.20
N ILE A 65 -2.38 -16.88 6.76
CA ILE A 65 -3.71 -16.93 6.15
C ILE A 65 -3.70 -16.28 4.77
N PHE A 66 -3.05 -15.11 4.64
CA PHE A 66 -2.88 -14.45 3.35
C PHE A 66 -2.09 -15.32 2.35
N LEU A 67 -1.03 -16.00 2.77
CA LEU A 67 -0.26 -16.90 1.90
C LEU A 67 -1.10 -18.08 1.40
N ILE A 68 -1.94 -18.68 2.26
CA ILE A 68 -2.86 -19.75 1.84
C ILE A 68 -3.82 -19.22 0.77
N PHE A 69 -4.40 -18.04 1.00
CA PHE A 69 -5.28 -17.38 0.02
C PHE A 69 -4.54 -17.08 -1.30
N TRP A 70 -3.32 -16.58 -1.23
CA TRP A 70 -2.51 -16.31 -2.41
C TRP A 70 -2.19 -17.57 -3.22
N VAL A 71 -1.82 -18.67 -2.57
CA VAL A 71 -1.63 -19.98 -3.21
C VAL A 71 -2.93 -20.45 -3.87
N TYR A 72 -4.07 -20.30 -3.20
CA TYR A 72 -5.39 -20.60 -3.78
C TYR A 72 -5.65 -19.79 -5.07
N LEU A 73 -5.33 -18.48 -5.10
CA LEU A 73 -5.49 -17.66 -6.30
C LEU A 73 -4.65 -18.17 -7.47
N ILE A 74 -3.41 -18.60 -7.21
CA ILE A 74 -2.52 -19.17 -8.24
C ILE A 74 -3.09 -20.47 -8.76
N ILE A 75 -3.51 -21.39 -7.88
CA ILE A 75 -4.10 -22.68 -8.26
C ILE A 75 -5.38 -22.46 -9.09
N ASN A 76 -6.25 -21.55 -8.64
CA ASN A 76 -7.47 -21.22 -9.36
C ASN A 76 -7.21 -20.64 -10.76
N SER A 77 -6.17 -19.80 -10.89
CA SER A 77 -5.73 -19.25 -12.17
C SER A 77 -5.14 -20.32 -13.11
N LEU A 78 -4.56 -21.40 -12.59
CA LEU A 78 -4.04 -22.51 -13.37
C LEU A 78 -5.14 -23.46 -13.87
N ILE A 79 -6.19 -23.67 -13.06
CA ILE A 79 -7.27 -24.63 -13.36
C ILE A 79 -8.33 -24.00 -14.28
N ASN A 80 -8.72 -22.76 -14.03
CA ASN A 80 -9.79 -22.07 -14.74
C ASN A 80 -9.24 -21.27 -15.93
N ASN A 81 -9.12 -21.92 -17.10
CA ASN A 81 -8.64 -21.34 -18.35
C ASN A 81 -7.23 -20.73 -18.20
N PHE A 82 -6.23 -21.54 -18.46
CA PHE A 82 -4.81 -21.17 -18.44
C PHE A 82 -4.55 -19.90 -19.26
N ASN A 83 -4.81 -18.73 -18.64
CA ASN A 83 -4.55 -17.42 -19.22
C ASN A 83 -3.32 -16.82 -18.54
N VAL A 84 -2.28 -16.56 -19.33
CA VAL A 84 -1.01 -16.00 -18.85
C VAL A 84 -1.23 -14.67 -18.07
N ASP A 85 -2.21 -13.86 -18.48
CA ASP A 85 -2.50 -12.59 -17.82
C ASP A 85 -3.16 -12.78 -16.45
N SER A 86 -4.07 -13.75 -16.32
CA SER A 86 -4.67 -14.15 -15.05
C SER A 86 -3.60 -14.65 -14.05
N LEU A 87 -2.66 -15.45 -14.55
CA LEU A 87 -1.55 -15.96 -13.75
C LEU A 87 -0.62 -14.84 -13.28
N LYS A 88 -0.29 -13.89 -14.14
CA LYS A 88 0.50 -12.69 -13.77
C LYS A 88 -0.18 -11.90 -12.66
N ILE A 89 -1.48 -11.59 -12.80
CA ILE A 89 -2.24 -10.84 -11.78
C ILE A 89 -2.22 -11.58 -10.45
N SER A 90 -2.48 -12.89 -10.46
CA SER A 90 -2.47 -13.73 -9.24
C SER A 90 -1.10 -13.74 -8.57
N PHE A 91 -0.03 -13.86 -9.36
CA PHE A 91 1.34 -13.86 -8.84
C PHE A 91 1.71 -12.51 -8.20
N PHE A 92 1.41 -11.39 -8.86
CA PHE A 92 1.70 -10.06 -8.34
C PHE A 92 0.84 -9.65 -7.13
N CYS A 93 -0.25 -10.38 -6.84
CA CYS A 93 -1.10 -10.13 -5.67
C CYS A 93 -0.33 -10.22 -4.34
N VAL A 94 0.79 -10.96 -4.28
CA VAL A 94 1.63 -11.09 -3.07
C VAL A 94 2.10 -9.74 -2.53
N ARG A 95 2.27 -8.71 -3.37
CA ARG A 95 2.70 -7.37 -2.96
C ARG A 95 1.75 -6.72 -1.95
N TYR A 96 0.44 -7.01 -2.04
CA TYR A 96 -0.55 -6.49 -1.09
C TYR A 96 -0.35 -7.07 0.31
N GLY A 97 -0.02 -8.36 0.42
CA GLY A 97 0.32 -8.97 1.71
C GLY A 97 1.58 -8.38 2.33
N ILE A 98 2.61 -8.15 1.50
CA ILE A 98 3.85 -7.51 1.94
C ILE A 98 3.59 -6.07 2.37
N PHE A 99 2.74 -5.34 1.64
CA PHE A 99 2.32 -3.98 1.99
C PHE A 99 1.65 -3.92 3.36
N VAL A 100 0.72 -4.83 3.66
CA VAL A 100 0.05 -4.88 4.97
C VAL A 100 1.06 -5.08 6.10
N ILE A 101 2.03 -5.99 5.91
CA ILE A 101 3.09 -6.20 6.90
C ILE A 101 3.98 -4.95 7.05
N ALA A 102 4.28 -4.28 5.94
CA ALA A 102 5.04 -3.03 5.97
C ALA A 102 4.33 -1.97 6.82
N ILE A 103 3.00 -1.83 6.67
CA ILE A 103 2.21 -0.91 7.49
C ILE A 103 2.24 -1.30 8.98
N VAL A 104 2.09 -2.57 9.31
CA VAL A 104 2.21 -3.05 10.70
C VAL A 104 3.59 -2.68 11.28
N ALA A 105 4.67 -2.89 10.53
CA ALA A 105 6.01 -2.53 10.97
C ALA A 105 6.20 -1.01 11.15
N LEU A 106 5.56 -0.18 10.31
CA LEU A 106 5.55 1.27 10.47
C LEU A 106 4.77 1.68 11.72
N LEU A 107 3.62 1.06 12.00
CA LEU A 107 2.79 1.28 13.18
C LEU A 107 3.56 0.98 14.48
N ASP A 108 4.30 -0.11 14.51
CA ASP A 108 5.13 -0.48 15.66
C ASP A 108 6.27 0.53 15.91
N THR A 109 6.64 1.28 14.89
CA THR A 109 7.71 2.29 15.00
C THR A 109 7.19 3.64 15.51
N ASP A 110 6.09 4.14 14.99
CA ASP A 110 5.45 5.40 15.42
C ASP A 110 4.02 5.50 14.83
N ASN A 111 3.03 5.67 15.71
CA ASN A 111 1.63 5.74 15.31
C ASN A 111 1.20 7.13 14.79
N ARG A 112 2.09 8.14 14.85
CA ARG A 112 1.73 9.53 14.49
C ARG A 112 1.36 9.70 13.04
N PHE A 113 1.90 8.85 12.14
CA PHE A 113 1.61 8.96 10.72
C PHE A 113 0.14 8.67 10.36
N ILE A 114 -0.59 7.94 11.22
CA ILE A 114 -2.02 7.72 11.05
C ILE A 114 -2.77 9.05 10.98
N LYS A 115 -2.36 10.05 11.78
CA LYS A 115 -2.96 11.39 11.76
C LYS A 115 -2.80 12.04 10.39
N TYR A 116 -1.62 11.95 9.78
CA TYR A 116 -1.38 12.50 8.44
C TYR A 116 -2.25 11.81 7.38
N PHE A 117 -2.40 10.49 7.48
CA PHE A 117 -3.28 9.74 6.60
C PHE A 117 -4.75 10.19 6.71
N PHE A 118 -5.25 10.38 7.94
CA PHE A 118 -6.61 10.90 8.14
C PHE A 118 -6.79 12.34 7.64
N TYR A 119 -5.79 13.20 7.80
CA TYR A 119 -5.82 14.55 7.21
C TYR A 119 -5.90 14.49 5.67
N CYS A 120 -5.11 13.63 5.04
CA CYS A 120 -5.19 13.44 3.58
C CYS A 120 -6.57 12.92 3.16
N ILE A 121 -7.14 11.94 3.85
CA ILE A 121 -8.51 11.47 3.59
C ILE A 121 -9.50 12.62 3.70
N PHE A 122 -9.44 13.41 4.76
CA PHE A 122 -10.35 14.53 4.97
C PHE A 122 -10.27 15.55 3.84
N ILE A 123 -9.06 15.94 3.43
CA ILE A 123 -8.85 16.86 2.29
C ILE A 123 -9.42 16.26 1.00
N CYS A 124 -9.17 14.96 0.74
CA CYS A 124 -9.70 14.25 -0.42
C CYS A 124 -11.23 14.28 -0.45
N PHE A 125 -11.89 14.04 0.68
CA PHE A 125 -13.35 14.12 0.78
C PHE A 125 -13.87 15.52 0.51
N LEU A 126 -13.21 16.56 1.05
CA LEU A 126 -13.59 17.95 0.77
C LEU A 126 -13.51 18.27 -0.72
N VAL A 127 -12.42 17.85 -1.39
CA VAL A 127 -12.26 18.06 -2.84
C VAL A 127 -13.37 17.36 -3.63
N LEU A 128 -13.69 16.10 -3.30
CA LEU A 128 -14.76 15.35 -3.95
C LEU A 128 -16.15 15.97 -3.73
N ILE A 129 -16.42 16.46 -2.52
CA ILE A 129 -17.69 17.15 -2.22
C ILE A 129 -17.80 18.45 -3.03
N LEU A 130 -16.72 19.26 -3.10
CA LEU A 130 -16.69 20.48 -3.88
C LEU A 130 -16.87 20.21 -5.38
N ASP A 131 -16.21 19.18 -5.90
CA ASP A 131 -16.38 18.75 -7.30
C ASP A 131 -17.83 18.32 -7.57
N GLY A 132 -18.44 17.53 -6.66
CA GLY A 132 -19.84 17.12 -6.77
C GLY A 132 -20.82 18.29 -6.76
N PHE A 133 -20.60 19.33 -5.93
CA PHE A 133 -21.38 20.56 -5.98
C PHE A 133 -21.17 21.32 -7.29
N TYR A 134 -19.94 21.46 -7.74
CA TYR A 134 -19.63 22.10 -9.02
C TYR A 134 -20.33 21.39 -10.19
N GLN A 135 -20.25 20.05 -10.23
CA GLN A 135 -20.92 19.25 -11.24
C GLN A 135 -22.44 19.44 -11.22
N TYR A 136 -23.04 19.55 -10.03
CA TYR A 136 -24.49 19.78 -9.90
C TYR A 136 -24.93 21.11 -10.50
N PHE A 137 -24.14 22.18 -10.34
CA PHE A 137 -24.49 23.53 -10.85
C PHE A 137 -24.08 23.77 -12.30
N VAL A 138 -22.95 23.20 -12.74
CA VAL A 138 -22.35 23.49 -14.06
C VAL A 138 -22.55 22.36 -15.07
N GLY A 139 -22.81 21.13 -14.59
CA GLY A 139 -23.07 19.96 -15.43
C GLY A 139 -21.80 19.27 -15.96
N THR A 140 -20.60 19.72 -15.59
CA THR A 140 -19.31 19.13 -16.00
C THR A 140 -18.43 18.87 -14.79
N ASN A 141 -17.62 17.79 -14.81
CA ASN A 141 -16.62 17.50 -13.77
C ASN A 141 -15.38 18.38 -13.96
N ILE A 142 -14.71 18.71 -12.84
CA ILE A 142 -13.38 19.34 -12.83
C ILE A 142 -12.29 18.27 -12.81
N LEU A 143 -12.57 17.11 -12.18
CA LEU A 143 -11.66 15.97 -12.00
C LEU A 143 -11.82 14.90 -13.06
#